data_20eb9fdfa49bf71fd198febe21ffc90f
#
_entry.id   20eb9fdfa49bf71fd198febe21ffc90f
#
_cell.length_a   1.000
_cell.length_b   1.000
_cell.length_c   1.000
_cell.angle_alpha   90.00
_cell.angle_beta   90.00
_cell.angle_gamma   90.00
#
_symmetry.space_group_name_H-M   'P 1'
#
loop_
_entity.id
_entity.type
_entity.pdbx_description
1 polymer ?
#
loop_
_entity_poly.entity_id
_entity_poly.type
_entity_poly.pdbx_seq_one_letter_code
_entity_poly.pdbx_strand_id
1 'polypeptide(L)'
;MSKYLELRTHITDESYLVEALQNLGYTPEVCREGRSLIGYLGDTRAERAHVIIPRAQLDCASNDIGFARDSSGVYHAVISEFDRGIGFDDAWLGRLSQIYKERQTMAIAKAKGYIFKGKEVIDTPQGKKIQLRFGVR
;
A
#
# COMPACT_ATOMS: atom_id res chain seq x y z
N MET A 1 15.14 -18.98 -6.52
CA MET A 1 13.89 -18.33 -6.07
C MET A 1 14.14 -16.88 -5.69
N SER A 2 13.18 -16.02 -5.98
CA SER A 2 13.31 -14.61 -5.64
C SER A 2 13.22 -14.41 -4.12
N LYS A 3 14.09 -13.57 -3.60
CA LYS A 3 14.15 -13.23 -2.19
C LYS A 3 13.18 -12.09 -1.90
N TYR A 4 12.50 -12.14 -0.75
CA TYR A 4 11.68 -11.02 -0.28
C TYR A 4 12.55 -9.93 0.35
N LEU A 5 12.18 -8.69 0.07
CA LEU A 5 12.71 -7.50 0.72
C LEU A 5 11.61 -6.89 1.60
N GLU A 6 12.01 -6.39 2.76
CA GLU A 6 11.10 -5.77 3.70
C GLU A 6 11.43 -4.28 3.80
N LEU A 7 10.42 -3.43 3.57
CA LEU A 7 10.57 -1.98 3.51
C LEU A 7 9.58 -1.32 4.47
N ARG A 8 10.10 -0.55 5.42
CA ARG A 8 9.24 0.18 6.35
C ARG A 8 8.47 1.29 5.63
N THR A 9 7.18 1.41 5.96
CA THR A 9 6.31 2.48 5.44
C THR A 9 5.89 3.40 6.59
N HIS A 10 5.11 4.43 6.27
CA HIS A 10 4.44 5.29 7.26
C HIS A 10 2.96 4.93 7.42
N ILE A 11 2.56 3.77 6.89
CA ILE A 11 1.18 3.32 6.88
C ILE A 11 0.87 2.63 8.21
N THR A 12 -0.18 3.07 8.89
CA THR A 12 -0.58 2.56 10.20
C THR A 12 -2.03 2.11 10.26
N ASP A 13 -2.85 2.49 9.27
CA ASP A 13 -4.29 2.21 9.28
C ASP A 13 -4.64 1.20 8.17
N GLU A 14 -5.18 0.06 8.58
CA GLU A 14 -5.56 -1.02 7.69
C GLU A 14 -6.60 -0.59 6.65
N SER A 15 -7.64 0.12 7.07
CA SER A 15 -8.73 0.45 6.16
C SER A 15 -8.30 1.39 5.04
N TYR A 16 -7.45 2.37 5.31
CA TYR A 16 -6.94 3.26 4.27
C TYR A 16 -5.91 2.57 3.38
N LEU A 17 -5.15 1.61 3.92
CA LEU A 17 -4.26 0.78 3.10
C LEU A 17 -5.07 -0.06 2.11
N VAL A 18 -6.13 -0.72 2.58
CA VAL A 18 -7.01 -1.52 1.73
C VAL A 18 -7.66 -0.65 0.64
N GLU A 19 -8.20 0.52 1.02
CA GLU A 19 -8.77 1.46 0.06
C GLU A 19 -7.76 1.92 -0.98
N ALA A 20 -6.53 2.20 -0.58
CA ALA A 20 -5.47 2.63 -1.49
C ALA A 20 -5.12 1.52 -2.50
N LEU A 21 -5.00 0.29 -2.03
CA LEU A 21 -4.74 -0.87 -2.90
C LEU A 21 -5.89 -1.10 -3.88
N GLN A 22 -7.14 -0.98 -3.40
CA GLN A 22 -8.33 -1.08 -4.26
C GLN A 22 -8.34 0.02 -5.33
N ASN A 23 -7.94 1.23 -4.98
CA ASN A 23 -7.83 2.33 -5.91
C ASN A 23 -6.81 2.05 -7.02
N LEU A 24 -5.73 1.33 -6.70
CA LEU A 24 -4.74 0.89 -7.68
C LEU A 24 -5.18 -0.33 -8.50
N GLY A 25 -6.37 -0.87 -8.25
CA GLY A 25 -6.94 -1.96 -9.03
C GLY A 25 -6.78 -3.35 -8.42
N TYR A 26 -6.33 -3.45 -7.17
CA TYR A 26 -6.14 -4.74 -6.50
C TYR A 26 -7.27 -5.04 -5.52
N THR A 27 -7.47 -6.33 -5.25
CA THR A 27 -8.41 -6.80 -4.21
C THR A 27 -7.59 -7.53 -3.15
N PRO A 28 -7.11 -6.81 -2.12
CA PRO A 28 -6.25 -7.43 -1.12
C PRO A 28 -7.02 -8.38 -0.19
N GLU A 29 -6.30 -9.38 0.32
CA GLU A 29 -6.77 -10.20 1.42
C GLU A 29 -6.33 -9.57 2.74
N VAL A 30 -7.21 -9.58 3.72
CA VAL A 30 -6.91 -9.11 5.07
C VAL A 30 -6.91 -10.31 6.01
N CYS A 31 -5.77 -10.53 6.67
CA CYS A 31 -5.58 -11.61 7.63
C CYS A 31 -5.11 -11.00 8.95
N ARG A 32 -6.01 -10.88 9.92
CA ARG A 32 -5.72 -10.19 11.20
C ARG A 32 -4.54 -10.79 11.97
N GLU A 33 -4.39 -12.10 11.91
CA GLU A 33 -3.30 -12.82 12.58
C GLU A 33 -2.09 -13.02 11.66
N GLY A 34 -2.22 -12.60 10.40
CA GLY A 34 -1.22 -12.82 9.39
C GLY A 34 -1.27 -14.22 8.81
N ARG A 35 -0.74 -14.35 7.59
CA ARG A 35 -0.50 -15.65 6.96
C ARG A 35 0.82 -15.64 6.21
N SER A 36 1.36 -16.81 5.96
CA SER A 36 2.54 -16.97 5.12
C SER A 36 2.26 -16.55 3.69
N LEU A 37 3.19 -15.86 3.07
CA LEU A 37 3.12 -15.48 1.67
C LEU A 37 3.38 -16.70 0.80
N ILE A 38 2.79 -16.73 -0.39
CA ILE A 38 2.93 -17.81 -1.35
C ILE A 38 3.83 -17.34 -2.50
N GLY A 39 4.85 -18.13 -2.81
CA GLY A 39 5.77 -17.86 -3.91
C GLY A 39 5.22 -18.31 -5.25
N TYR A 40 5.91 -17.92 -6.33
CA TYR A 40 5.45 -18.17 -7.70
C TYR A 40 5.35 -19.66 -8.07
N LEU A 41 6.01 -20.54 -7.32
CA LEU A 41 5.89 -21.99 -7.50
C LEU A 41 4.77 -22.61 -6.66
N GLY A 42 3.98 -21.78 -5.96
CA GLY A 42 2.97 -22.24 -5.01
C GLY A 42 3.54 -22.62 -3.66
N ASP A 43 4.81 -22.33 -3.43
CA ASP A 43 5.52 -22.67 -2.19
C ASP A 43 5.16 -21.71 -1.06
N THR A 44 5.04 -22.24 0.14
CA THR A 44 4.82 -21.44 1.34
C THR A 44 6.13 -20.81 1.76
N ARG A 45 6.16 -19.48 1.80
CA ARG A 45 7.34 -18.71 2.17
C ARG A 45 7.39 -18.48 3.69
N ALA A 46 8.58 -18.15 4.19
CA ALA A 46 8.77 -17.85 5.61
C ALA A 46 8.16 -16.52 6.03
N GLU A 47 8.11 -15.57 5.10
CA GLU A 47 7.55 -14.24 5.34
C GLU A 47 6.04 -14.30 5.53
N ARG A 48 5.53 -13.53 6.48
CA ARG A 48 4.11 -13.43 6.81
C ARG A 48 3.64 -11.99 6.68
N ALA A 49 2.37 -11.82 6.38
CA ALA A 49 1.79 -10.49 6.26
C ALA A 49 0.31 -10.49 6.67
N HIS A 50 -0.23 -9.30 6.87
CA HIS A 50 -1.60 -9.07 7.35
C HIS A 50 -2.53 -8.54 6.26
N VAL A 51 -1.99 -7.77 5.30
CA VAL A 51 -2.70 -7.31 4.12
C VAL A 51 -1.90 -7.80 2.91
N ILE A 52 -2.52 -8.54 2.02
CA ILE A 52 -1.81 -9.29 0.98
C ILE A 52 -2.48 -9.09 -0.37
N ILE A 53 -1.68 -8.80 -1.39
CA ILE A 53 -2.10 -8.89 -2.79
C ILE A 53 -1.72 -10.29 -3.26
N PRO A 54 -2.71 -11.19 -3.49
CA PRO A 54 -2.41 -12.55 -3.97
C PRO A 54 -1.70 -12.51 -5.31
N ARG A 55 -0.74 -13.41 -5.50
CA ARG A 55 0.05 -13.50 -6.73
C ARG A 55 -0.81 -13.68 -7.99
N ALA A 56 -1.99 -14.25 -7.85
CA ALA A 56 -2.91 -14.43 -8.98
C ALA A 56 -3.37 -13.11 -9.61
N GLN A 57 -3.28 -12.00 -8.88
CA GLN A 57 -3.63 -10.66 -9.38
C GLN A 57 -2.44 -9.94 -10.03
N LEU A 58 -1.28 -10.57 -10.05
CA LEU A 58 -0.02 -10.00 -10.51
C LEU A 58 0.45 -10.74 -11.78
N ASP A 59 1.73 -10.67 -12.07
CA ASP A 59 2.34 -11.41 -13.18
C ASP A 59 2.34 -12.93 -12.89
N CYS A 60 2.39 -13.76 -13.95
CA CYS A 60 2.37 -15.22 -13.79
C CYS A 60 3.57 -15.76 -12.99
N ALA A 61 4.68 -15.05 -12.96
CA ALA A 61 5.86 -15.41 -12.19
C ALA A 61 5.97 -14.63 -10.87
N SER A 62 4.95 -13.86 -10.51
CA SER A 62 4.95 -13.08 -9.28
C SER A 62 4.79 -13.95 -8.05
N ASN A 63 5.27 -13.41 -6.94
CA ASN A 63 5.01 -13.90 -5.59
C ASN A 63 3.95 -13.02 -4.95
N ASP A 64 3.28 -13.48 -3.88
CA ASP A 64 2.38 -12.62 -3.12
C ASP A 64 3.14 -11.35 -2.67
N ILE A 65 2.44 -10.22 -2.69
CA ILE A 65 2.95 -8.98 -2.10
C ILE A 65 2.22 -8.77 -0.77
N GLY A 66 2.98 -8.55 0.30
CA GLY A 66 2.41 -8.43 1.63
C GLY A 66 2.74 -7.11 2.32
N PHE A 67 1.88 -6.76 3.27
CA PHE A 67 2.09 -5.65 4.19
C PHE A 67 1.96 -6.22 5.59
N ALA A 68 3.07 -6.28 6.30
CA ALA A 68 3.16 -6.88 7.63
C ALA A 68 3.18 -5.79 8.70
N ARG A 69 2.23 -5.85 9.64
CA ARG A 69 2.15 -4.88 10.74
C ARG A 69 3.09 -5.30 11.86
N ASP A 70 3.97 -4.39 12.25
CA ASP A 70 4.89 -4.63 13.37
C ASP A 70 4.22 -4.36 14.73
N SER A 71 4.96 -4.55 15.82
CA SER A 71 4.45 -4.37 17.18
C SER A 71 4.07 -2.92 17.50
N SER A 72 4.58 -1.96 16.75
CA SER A 72 4.22 -0.54 16.90
C SER A 72 3.01 -0.12 16.06
N GLY A 73 2.46 -1.05 15.27
CA GLY A 73 1.31 -0.79 14.40
C GLY A 73 1.66 -0.24 13.03
N VAL A 74 2.93 -0.23 12.67
CA VAL A 74 3.40 0.27 11.36
C VAL A 74 3.51 -0.89 10.38
N TYR A 75 3.01 -0.70 9.17
CA TYR A 75 3.11 -1.70 8.12
C TYR A 75 4.46 -1.63 7.41
N HIS A 76 5.02 -2.80 7.14
CA HIS A 76 6.20 -2.99 6.31
C HIS A 76 5.78 -3.66 5.02
N ALA A 77 6.22 -3.12 3.89
CA ALA A 77 5.97 -3.74 2.59
C ALA A 77 6.94 -4.92 2.41
N VAL A 78 6.41 -6.08 2.06
CA VAL A 78 7.17 -7.31 1.85
C VAL A 78 7.00 -7.70 0.39
N ILE A 79 8.00 -7.38 -0.43
CA ILE A 79 7.96 -7.50 -1.89
C ILE A 79 9.19 -8.26 -2.36
N SER A 80 9.00 -9.25 -3.23
CA SER A 80 10.13 -10.02 -3.78
C SER A 80 10.98 -9.18 -4.71
N GLU A 81 12.26 -9.54 -4.85
CA GLU A 81 13.17 -8.89 -5.79
C GLU A 81 12.65 -8.94 -7.22
N PHE A 82 12.03 -10.06 -7.60
CA PHE A 82 11.42 -10.21 -8.93
C PHE A 82 10.33 -9.16 -9.13
N ASP A 83 9.40 -9.05 -8.19
CA ASP A 83 8.26 -8.13 -8.31
C ASP A 83 8.72 -6.67 -8.26
N ARG A 84 9.74 -6.35 -7.49
CA ARG A 84 10.36 -5.02 -7.50
C ARG A 84 10.94 -4.69 -8.87
N GLY A 85 11.50 -5.68 -9.53
CA GLY A 85 12.09 -5.52 -10.87
C GLY A 85 11.07 -5.31 -11.98
N ILE A 86 9.82 -5.69 -11.78
CA ILE A 86 8.75 -5.54 -12.78
C ILE A 86 7.77 -4.42 -12.46
N GLY A 87 8.10 -3.54 -11.52
CA GLY A 87 7.32 -2.33 -11.27
C GLY A 87 6.81 -2.11 -9.86
N PHE A 88 6.90 -3.11 -8.97
CA PHE A 88 6.50 -2.96 -7.57
C PHE A 88 7.69 -2.46 -6.73
N ASP A 89 8.17 -1.31 -7.09
CA ASP A 89 9.38 -0.66 -6.60
C ASP A 89 9.04 0.53 -5.68
N ASP A 90 10.05 1.35 -5.37
CA ASP A 90 9.87 2.51 -4.52
C ASP A 90 8.91 3.53 -5.13
N ALA A 91 8.88 3.66 -6.45
CA ALA A 91 7.93 4.55 -7.13
C ALA A 91 6.49 4.06 -6.95
N TRP A 92 6.26 2.75 -7.03
CA TRP A 92 4.95 2.16 -6.77
C TRP A 92 4.52 2.36 -5.33
N LEU A 93 5.43 2.13 -4.37
CA LEU A 93 5.16 2.38 -2.95
C LEU A 93 4.88 3.85 -2.69
N GLY A 94 5.55 4.75 -3.40
CA GLY A 94 5.29 6.19 -3.32
C GLY A 94 3.88 6.54 -3.78
N ARG A 95 3.42 5.96 -4.87
CA ARG A 95 2.04 6.15 -5.36
C ARG A 95 1.02 5.61 -4.35
N LEU A 96 1.26 4.41 -3.82
CA LEU A 96 0.41 3.82 -2.80
C LEU A 96 0.31 4.73 -1.57
N SER A 97 1.44 5.23 -1.10
CA SER A 97 1.51 6.12 0.06
C SER A 97 0.77 7.44 -0.17
N GLN A 98 0.83 7.99 -1.38
CA GLN A 98 0.08 9.19 -1.75
C GLN A 98 -1.43 8.96 -1.67
N ILE A 99 -1.90 7.87 -2.25
CA ILE A 99 -3.33 7.52 -2.23
C ILE A 99 -3.79 7.26 -0.78
N TYR A 100 -2.98 6.57 0.00
CA TYR A 100 -3.24 6.33 1.41
C TYR A 100 -3.44 7.64 2.17
N LYS A 101 -2.52 8.59 2.01
CA LYS A 101 -2.60 9.90 2.67
C LYS A 101 -3.82 10.70 2.21
N GLU A 102 -4.16 10.64 0.93
CA GLU A 102 -5.37 11.26 0.40
C GLU A 102 -6.61 10.72 1.08
N ARG A 103 -6.75 9.39 1.15
CA ARG A 103 -7.89 8.73 1.79
C ARG A 103 -7.99 9.09 3.27
N GLN A 104 -6.87 9.09 3.96
CA GLN A 104 -6.81 9.46 5.37
C GLN A 104 -7.22 10.91 5.59
N THR A 105 -6.68 11.83 4.80
CA THR A 105 -6.99 13.26 4.89
C THR A 105 -8.47 13.52 4.58
N MET A 106 -9.02 12.86 3.57
CA MET A 106 -10.43 12.99 3.22
C MET A 106 -11.34 12.51 4.36
N ALA A 107 -11.01 11.39 4.98
CA ALA A 107 -11.79 10.85 6.09
C ALA A 107 -11.74 11.76 7.33
N ILE A 108 -10.57 12.30 7.65
CA ILE A 108 -10.40 13.23 8.77
C ILE A 108 -11.18 14.52 8.51
N ALA A 109 -11.09 15.06 7.30
CA ALA A 109 -11.80 16.28 6.92
C ALA A 109 -13.33 16.07 6.97
N LYS A 110 -13.81 14.92 6.49
CA LYS A 110 -15.23 14.57 6.55
C LYS A 110 -15.72 14.49 7.99
N ALA A 111 -14.94 13.86 8.88
CA ALA A 111 -15.29 13.75 10.30
C ALA A 111 -15.35 15.12 10.99
N LYS A 112 -14.57 16.10 10.52
CA LYS A 112 -14.59 17.49 11.02
C LYS A 112 -15.66 18.36 10.32
N GLY A 113 -16.44 17.82 9.39
CA GLY A 113 -17.47 18.57 8.68
C GLY A 113 -16.94 19.43 7.54
N TYR A 114 -15.72 19.23 7.09
CA TYR A 114 -15.18 19.97 5.95
C TYR A 114 -15.71 19.44 4.63
N ILE A 115 -15.80 20.32 3.63
CA ILE A 115 -16.20 19.96 2.28
C ILE A 115 -14.96 19.94 1.40
N PHE A 116 -14.77 18.84 0.65
CA PHE A 116 -13.68 18.74 -0.31
C PHE A 116 -13.92 19.71 -1.47
N LYS A 117 -12.96 20.59 -1.75
CA LYS A 117 -13.04 21.64 -2.77
C LYS A 117 -12.23 21.33 -4.02
N GLY A 118 -11.29 20.45 -3.93
CA GLY A 118 -10.48 20.08 -5.07
C GLY A 118 -9.10 19.61 -4.69
N LYS A 119 -8.36 19.19 -5.70
CA LYS A 119 -7.02 18.66 -5.56
C LYS A 119 -6.13 19.32 -6.61
N GLU A 120 -4.90 19.65 -6.19
CA GLU A 120 -3.92 20.33 -7.01
C GLU A 120 -2.60 19.58 -6.95
N VAL A 121 -1.96 19.42 -8.11
CA VAL A 121 -0.63 18.82 -8.20
C VAL A 121 0.39 19.95 -8.36
N ILE A 122 1.33 20.05 -7.42
CA ILE A 122 2.33 21.09 -7.40
C ILE A 122 3.71 20.47 -7.63
N ASP A 123 4.48 21.06 -8.56
CA ASP A 123 5.86 20.65 -8.78
C ASP A 123 6.74 21.31 -7.72
N THR A 124 7.57 20.50 -7.06
CA THR A 124 8.52 20.97 -6.04
C THR A 124 9.92 20.45 -6.36
N PRO A 125 10.98 21.00 -5.77
CA PRO A 125 12.34 20.48 -5.95
C PRO A 125 12.51 19.02 -5.53
N GLN A 126 11.63 18.51 -4.65
CA GLN A 126 11.64 17.12 -4.19
C GLN A 126 10.71 16.22 -4.99
N GLY A 127 10.08 16.73 -6.07
CA GLY A 127 9.14 16.01 -6.90
C GLY A 127 7.74 16.61 -6.85
N LYS A 128 6.74 15.86 -7.30
CA LYS A 128 5.36 16.31 -7.32
C LYS A 128 4.72 16.15 -5.96
N LYS A 129 3.94 17.17 -5.57
CA LYS A 129 3.16 17.19 -4.33
C LYS A 129 1.69 17.34 -4.66
N ILE A 130 0.84 16.56 -4.00
CA ILE A 130 -0.60 16.68 -4.10
C ILE A 130 -1.11 17.51 -2.94
N GLN A 131 -1.87 18.56 -3.24
CA GLN A 131 -2.51 19.41 -2.25
C GLN A 131 -4.01 19.24 -2.34
N LEU A 132 -4.66 18.89 -1.23
CA LEU A 132 -6.10 18.79 -1.14
C LEU A 132 -6.65 20.08 -0.53
N ARG A 133 -7.74 20.58 -1.10
CA ARG A 133 -8.38 21.80 -0.61
C ARG A 133 -9.75 21.49 -0.04
N PHE A 134 -10.04 22.05 1.12
CA PHE A 134 -11.30 21.87 1.83
C PHE A 134 -11.93 23.21 2.19
N GLY A 135 -13.24 23.20 2.38
CA GLY A 135 -13.99 24.32 2.91
C GLY A 135 -14.81 23.89 4.12
N VAL A 136 -15.32 24.85 4.85
CA VAL A 136 -16.19 24.61 6.00
C VAL A 136 -17.64 24.65 5.51
N ARG A 137 -18.48 23.77 6.06
CA ARG A 137 -19.93 23.79 5.81
C ARG A 137 -20.57 25.00 6.44
#